data_0bb8d81c1b14fa70eee6fec4b5b476c0
#
_entry.id   0bb8d81c1b14fa70eee6fec4b5b476c0
#
_cell.length_a   1.000
_cell.length_b   1.000
_cell.length_c   1.000
_cell.angle_alpha   90.00
_cell.angle_beta   90.00
_cell.angle_gamma   90.00
#
_symmetry.space_group_name_H-M   'P 1'
#
loop_
_entity.id
_entity.type
_entity.pdbx_description
1 polymer ?
#
loop_
_entity_poly.entity_id
_entity_poly.type
_entity_poly.pdbx_seq_one_letter_code
_entity_poly.pdbx_strand_id
1 'polypeptide(L)'
;VAQKDFRKDVIAKVLAENNFDIKTLDVVVGRGGLLKPIPGGTYTVTDELVKDLVEAKRGEHASNLGGILAKDFADELGIPAYIVDPVVVDELQDVARLSGHPELPRTSIFHALNQKAVAKRYAKEVGKKYEDLNLIVVHMGGGVSVGAHTGGKVVDVFNALDGDGAFSPERAGGVPNGELVRLCYSGKYTEKEMIKQLVGKAGFNAYCGSNDARDIEAMAKNGDKHAQLVFDAFLYQVSKDIGAQAAVLSGKVDQIILTGGIAYGKYATEEITKRVQFIASVTVYGGEDELLALAQGALRVFN
;
A
#
# COMPACT_ATOMS: atom_id res chain seq x y z
N VAL A 1 0.86 -18.37 7.63
CA VAL A 1 1.93 -19.38 7.74
C VAL A 1 1.52 -20.69 7.08
N ALA A 2 0.28 -21.17 7.24
CA ALA A 2 -0.18 -22.47 6.67
C ALA A 2 0.02 -22.65 5.15
N GLN A 3 0.22 -21.58 4.38
CA GLN A 3 0.46 -21.65 2.93
C GLN A 3 1.96 -21.59 2.55
N LYS A 4 2.87 -21.62 3.51
CA LYS A 4 4.31 -21.42 3.27
C LYS A 4 4.85 -22.48 2.30
N ASP A 5 4.70 -23.73 2.66
CA ASP A 5 5.26 -24.85 1.87
C ASP A 5 4.63 -24.91 0.47
N PHE A 6 3.30 -24.78 0.37
CA PHE A 6 2.61 -24.70 -0.90
C PHE A 6 3.16 -23.59 -1.82
N ARG A 7 3.37 -22.38 -1.27
CA ARG A 7 3.91 -21.26 -2.06
C ARG A 7 5.37 -21.49 -2.45
N LYS A 8 6.16 -22.08 -1.57
CA LYS A 8 7.55 -22.44 -1.86
C LYS A 8 7.62 -23.42 -3.02
N ASP A 9 6.79 -24.49 -2.98
CA ASP A 9 6.71 -25.49 -4.04
C ASP A 9 6.29 -24.88 -5.38
N VAL A 10 5.31 -23.96 -5.37
CA VAL A 10 4.88 -23.26 -6.59
C VAL A 10 6.02 -22.43 -7.18
N ILE A 11 6.76 -21.69 -6.35
CA ILE A 11 7.92 -20.90 -6.82
C ILE A 11 8.98 -21.82 -7.40
N ALA A 12 9.37 -22.87 -6.69
CA ALA A 12 10.38 -23.83 -7.16
C ALA A 12 9.97 -24.48 -8.49
N LYS A 13 8.69 -24.86 -8.63
CA LYS A 13 8.14 -25.41 -9.87
C LYS A 13 8.24 -24.42 -11.03
N VAL A 14 7.81 -23.17 -10.84
CA VAL A 14 7.87 -22.14 -11.88
C VAL A 14 9.32 -21.87 -12.31
N LEU A 15 10.26 -21.82 -11.37
CA LEU A 15 11.69 -21.66 -11.71
C LEU A 15 12.21 -22.84 -12.54
N ALA A 16 11.88 -24.07 -12.16
CA ALA A 16 12.27 -25.28 -12.90
C ALA A 16 11.65 -25.32 -14.31
N GLU A 17 10.35 -24.99 -14.46
CA GLU A 17 9.66 -24.93 -15.75
C GLU A 17 10.28 -23.90 -16.71
N ASN A 18 10.88 -22.85 -16.16
CA ASN A 18 11.60 -21.83 -16.93
C ASN A 18 13.10 -22.09 -17.07
N ASN A 19 13.58 -23.28 -16.67
CA ASN A 19 15.00 -23.66 -16.70
C ASN A 19 15.91 -22.67 -15.96
N PHE A 20 15.42 -22.06 -14.88
CA PHE A 20 16.19 -21.13 -14.08
C PHE A 20 16.99 -21.88 -13.01
N ASP A 21 18.31 -21.75 -13.05
CA ASP A 21 19.19 -22.32 -12.03
C ASP A 21 19.21 -21.43 -10.79
N ILE A 22 18.55 -21.87 -9.73
CA ILE A 22 18.46 -21.15 -8.46
C ILE A 22 19.86 -20.93 -7.81
N LYS A 23 20.85 -21.74 -8.14
CA LYS A 23 22.23 -21.61 -7.61
C LYS A 23 22.97 -20.40 -8.16
N THR A 24 22.43 -19.75 -9.19
CA THR A 24 23.00 -18.54 -9.76
C THR A 24 22.56 -17.26 -9.02
N LEU A 25 21.70 -17.38 -8.00
CA LEU A 25 21.26 -16.27 -7.19
C LEU A 25 22.37 -15.82 -6.22
N ASP A 26 22.57 -14.52 -6.13
CA ASP A 26 23.44 -13.87 -5.14
C ASP A 26 22.67 -13.40 -3.91
N VAL A 27 21.35 -13.17 -4.05
CA VAL A 27 20.49 -12.63 -3.00
C VAL A 27 19.03 -13.03 -3.23
N VAL A 28 18.27 -13.20 -2.15
CA VAL A 28 16.81 -13.35 -2.21
C VAL A 28 16.17 -12.14 -1.55
N VAL A 29 15.13 -11.59 -2.18
CA VAL A 29 14.39 -10.46 -1.63
C VAL A 29 12.90 -10.76 -1.61
N GLY A 30 12.27 -10.50 -0.46
CA GLY A 30 10.85 -10.68 -0.28
C GLY A 30 10.13 -9.42 0.20
N ARG A 31 8.80 -9.44 0.16
CA ARG A 31 8.01 -8.44 0.86
C ARG A 31 8.16 -8.64 2.36
N GLY A 32 8.28 -7.53 3.11
CA GLY A 32 8.11 -7.58 4.56
C GLY A 32 6.62 -7.70 4.91
N GLY A 33 6.32 -8.08 6.13
CA GLY A 33 4.95 -8.22 6.62
C GLY A 33 4.61 -7.19 7.69
N LEU A 34 3.66 -7.55 8.57
CA LEU A 34 3.25 -6.76 9.72
C LEU A 34 4.26 -6.90 10.86
N LEU A 35 5.39 -6.24 10.70
CA LEU A 35 6.48 -6.12 11.69
C LEU A 35 6.23 -4.97 12.68
N LYS A 36 7.19 -4.71 13.56
CA LYS A 36 7.27 -3.43 14.28
C LYS A 36 7.39 -2.29 13.28
N PRO A 37 6.85 -1.10 13.59
CA PRO A 37 7.12 0.11 12.81
C PRO A 37 8.63 0.33 12.68
N ILE A 38 9.09 0.53 11.43
CA ILE A 38 10.50 0.77 11.10
C ILE A 38 10.60 1.86 10.03
N PRO A 39 11.71 2.60 9.95
CA PRO A 39 11.94 3.52 8.82
C PRO A 39 11.95 2.81 7.46
N GLY A 40 11.80 3.55 6.37
CA GLY A 40 11.97 3.02 5.02
C GLY A 40 13.40 2.54 4.79
N GLY A 41 13.56 1.41 4.06
CA GLY A 41 14.88 0.86 3.80
C GLY A 41 14.86 -0.61 3.39
N THR A 42 16.06 -1.15 3.23
CA THR A 42 16.30 -2.57 2.97
C THR A 42 16.87 -3.20 4.24
N TYR A 43 16.28 -4.30 4.68
CA TYR A 43 16.62 -4.96 5.94
C TYR A 43 16.96 -6.42 5.71
N THR A 44 18.02 -6.90 6.35
CA THR A 44 18.37 -8.32 6.36
C THR A 44 17.29 -9.12 7.09
N VAL A 45 16.88 -10.24 6.52
CA VAL A 45 15.93 -11.15 7.16
C VAL A 45 16.69 -12.03 8.14
N THR A 46 16.58 -11.70 9.43
CA THR A 46 17.14 -12.48 10.53
C THR A 46 16.15 -13.52 11.07
N ASP A 47 16.61 -14.47 11.85
CA ASP A 47 15.74 -15.46 12.52
C ASP A 47 14.73 -14.79 13.47
N GLU A 48 15.12 -13.67 14.10
CA GLU A 48 14.22 -12.87 14.94
C GLU A 48 13.10 -12.23 14.12
N LEU A 49 13.43 -11.69 12.92
CA LEU A 49 12.44 -11.14 12.02
C LEU A 49 11.48 -12.22 11.52
N VAL A 50 11.98 -13.39 11.17
CA VAL A 50 11.14 -14.55 10.78
C VAL A 50 10.21 -14.93 11.92
N LYS A 51 10.73 -14.99 13.16
CA LYS A 51 9.91 -15.29 14.34
C LYS A 51 8.77 -14.29 14.52
N ASP A 52 9.04 -12.99 14.39
CA ASP A 52 8.02 -11.94 14.47
C ASP A 52 6.92 -12.12 13.39
N LEU A 53 7.32 -12.49 12.16
CA LEU A 53 6.38 -12.73 11.05
C LEU A 53 5.53 -13.99 11.26
N VAL A 54 6.10 -15.05 11.85
CA VAL A 54 5.41 -16.32 12.16
C VAL A 54 4.44 -16.15 13.32
N GLU A 55 4.88 -15.51 14.41
CA GLU A 55 4.03 -15.24 15.58
C GLU A 55 2.87 -14.28 15.27
N ALA A 56 3.01 -13.48 14.23
CA ALA A 56 1.99 -12.56 13.70
C ALA A 56 1.28 -11.72 14.79
N LYS A 57 2.01 -11.30 15.82
CA LYS A 57 1.47 -10.53 16.96
C LYS A 57 0.75 -9.25 16.56
N ARG A 58 1.06 -8.72 15.36
CA ARG A 58 0.46 -7.50 14.80
C ARG A 58 -0.55 -7.77 13.69
N GLY A 59 -0.93 -9.03 13.53
CA GLY A 59 -1.91 -9.49 12.56
C GLY A 59 -1.35 -10.44 11.51
N GLU A 60 -2.22 -11.27 10.98
CA GLU A 60 -1.93 -12.16 9.87
C GLU A 60 -2.18 -11.45 8.54
N HIS A 61 -1.16 -11.38 7.71
CA HIS A 61 -1.26 -10.84 6.37
C HIS A 61 -0.44 -11.69 5.38
N ALA A 62 -0.89 -11.78 4.13
CA ALA A 62 -0.20 -12.55 3.11
C ALA A 62 1.27 -12.12 2.90
N SER A 63 1.57 -10.83 3.10
CA SER A 63 2.93 -10.29 3.00
C SER A 63 3.89 -10.82 4.07
N ASN A 64 3.38 -11.36 5.21
CA ASN A 64 4.25 -11.98 6.22
C ASN A 64 5.03 -13.16 5.63
N LEU A 65 4.45 -13.86 4.64
CA LEU A 65 5.11 -14.98 3.97
C LEU A 65 6.31 -14.56 3.11
N GLY A 66 6.36 -13.31 2.64
CA GLY A 66 7.43 -12.84 1.76
C GLY A 66 8.81 -12.93 2.41
N GLY A 67 8.96 -12.39 3.62
CA GLY A 67 10.22 -12.49 4.38
C GLY A 67 10.57 -13.92 4.79
N ILE A 68 9.56 -14.72 5.19
CA ILE A 68 9.75 -16.12 5.57
C ILE A 68 10.27 -16.95 4.39
N LEU A 69 9.63 -16.81 3.22
CA LEU A 69 10.05 -17.52 2.00
C LEU A 69 11.42 -17.06 1.52
N ALA A 70 11.70 -15.75 1.60
CA ALA A 70 13.01 -15.23 1.21
C ALA A 70 14.12 -15.84 2.08
N LYS A 71 13.90 -15.96 3.40
CA LYS A 71 14.86 -16.60 4.32
C LYS A 71 15.04 -18.08 4.01
N ASP A 72 13.94 -18.81 3.80
CA ASP A 72 14.00 -20.25 3.48
C ASP A 72 14.84 -20.56 2.24
N PHE A 73 14.64 -19.81 1.14
CA PHE A 73 15.44 -19.98 -0.07
C PHE A 73 16.89 -19.56 0.12
N ALA A 74 17.11 -18.46 0.82
CA ALA A 74 18.45 -17.95 1.08
C ALA A 74 19.29 -18.89 1.94
N ASP A 75 18.71 -19.49 2.98
CA ASP A 75 19.39 -20.46 3.86
C ASP A 75 19.79 -21.72 3.10
N GLU A 76 18.94 -22.24 2.21
CA GLU A 76 19.26 -23.40 1.37
C GLU A 76 20.44 -23.13 0.41
N LEU A 77 20.63 -21.87 0.01
CA LEU A 77 21.65 -21.46 -0.94
C LEU A 77 22.90 -20.87 -0.26
N GLY A 78 22.84 -20.57 1.04
CA GLY A 78 23.91 -19.92 1.78
C GLY A 78 24.14 -18.46 1.37
N ILE A 79 23.10 -17.74 0.93
CA ILE A 79 23.13 -16.36 0.45
C ILE A 79 22.28 -15.44 1.35
N PRO A 80 22.43 -14.10 1.27
CA PRO A 80 21.62 -13.19 2.08
C PRO A 80 20.16 -13.09 1.61
N ALA A 81 19.25 -12.86 2.58
CA ALA A 81 17.86 -12.53 2.35
C ALA A 81 17.54 -11.11 2.82
N TYR A 82 16.74 -10.37 2.05
CA TYR A 82 16.30 -9.02 2.40
C TYR A 82 14.78 -8.85 2.29
N ILE A 83 14.27 -7.86 3.03
CA ILE A 83 12.97 -7.24 2.79
C ILE A 83 13.18 -5.76 2.48
N VAL A 84 12.27 -5.15 1.71
CA VAL A 84 12.37 -3.75 1.28
C VAL A 84 11.09 -3.01 1.58
N ASP A 85 11.20 -1.84 2.21
CA ASP A 85 10.12 -0.90 2.46
C ASP A 85 8.79 -1.60 2.82
N PRO A 86 8.73 -2.35 3.95
CA PRO A 86 7.54 -3.12 4.33
C PRO A 86 6.33 -2.19 4.59
N VAL A 87 5.12 -2.76 4.59
CA VAL A 87 3.87 -2.01 4.77
C VAL A 87 3.80 -1.22 6.09
N VAL A 88 4.64 -1.56 7.04
CA VAL A 88 4.78 -0.94 8.37
C VAL A 88 5.87 0.14 8.43
N VAL A 89 6.35 0.62 7.28
CA VAL A 89 7.23 1.79 7.26
C VAL A 89 6.56 2.94 7.99
N ASP A 90 7.23 3.47 8.99
CA ASP A 90 6.74 4.58 9.81
C ASP A 90 7.77 5.71 9.86
N GLU A 91 7.50 6.75 9.11
CA GLU A 91 8.28 7.98 9.02
C GLU A 91 7.40 9.20 9.31
N LEU A 92 6.21 8.96 9.93
CA LEU A 92 5.29 10.03 10.28
C LEU A 92 5.97 11.07 11.17
N GLN A 93 5.76 12.34 10.84
CA GLN A 93 6.11 13.44 11.76
C GLN A 93 5.26 13.37 13.03
N ASP A 94 5.75 13.87 14.16
CA ASP A 94 5.09 13.70 15.45
C ASP A 94 3.65 14.24 15.48
N VAL A 95 3.40 15.38 14.85
CA VAL A 95 2.04 15.96 14.78
C VAL A 95 1.06 15.08 13.97
N ALA A 96 1.56 14.29 13.02
CA ALA A 96 0.74 13.39 12.23
C ALA A 96 0.31 12.11 12.98
N ARG A 97 0.95 11.81 14.12
CA ARG A 97 0.63 10.65 14.96
C ARG A 97 -0.57 10.86 15.84
N LEU A 98 -0.91 12.11 16.13
CA LEU A 98 -1.99 12.43 17.04
C LEU A 98 -3.33 12.42 16.32
N SER A 99 -4.27 11.64 16.85
CA SER A 99 -5.70 11.78 16.54
C SER A 99 -6.37 12.72 17.52
N GLY A 100 -7.68 12.86 17.45
CA GLY A 100 -8.47 13.59 18.43
C GLY A 100 -8.63 12.87 19.79
N HIS A 101 -8.09 11.64 19.95
CA HIS A 101 -8.21 10.88 21.21
C HIS A 101 -6.90 10.16 21.54
N PRO A 102 -6.36 10.30 22.77
CA PRO A 102 -5.05 9.78 23.14
C PRO A 102 -4.92 8.23 23.07
N GLU A 103 -6.02 7.51 23.24
CA GLU A 103 -6.04 6.04 23.16
C GLU A 103 -6.19 5.53 21.71
N LEU A 104 -6.40 6.43 20.74
CA LEU A 104 -6.62 6.09 19.33
C LEU A 104 -5.58 6.80 18.44
N PRO A 105 -4.28 6.54 18.61
CA PRO A 105 -3.24 7.18 17.79
C PRO A 105 -3.36 6.77 16.32
N ARG A 106 -2.91 7.64 15.42
CA ARG A 106 -2.75 7.28 14.02
C ARG A 106 -1.54 6.38 13.84
N THR A 107 -1.68 5.41 12.96
CA THR A 107 -0.63 4.43 12.63
C THR A 107 -0.33 4.43 11.15
N SER A 108 0.94 4.24 10.80
CA SER A 108 1.39 4.16 9.42
C SER A 108 1.27 2.73 8.90
N ILE A 109 0.29 2.46 8.04
CA ILE A 109 0.18 1.22 7.26
C ILE A 109 -0.19 1.60 5.83
N PHE A 110 0.73 1.43 4.89
CA PHE A 110 0.52 1.87 3.52
C PHE A 110 1.35 1.07 2.50
N HIS A 111 1.19 1.37 1.23
CA HIS A 111 1.92 0.71 0.13
C HIS A 111 3.34 1.30 -0.01
N ALA A 112 4.16 1.16 1.05
CA ALA A 112 5.45 1.83 1.18
C ALA A 112 6.40 1.48 0.03
N LEU A 113 6.54 0.19 -0.30
CA LEU A 113 7.40 -0.28 -1.39
C LEU A 113 7.07 0.43 -2.71
N ASN A 114 5.80 0.40 -3.12
CA ASN A 114 5.37 1.01 -4.37
C ASN A 114 5.50 2.54 -4.33
N GLN A 115 4.99 3.20 -3.28
CA GLN A 115 5.06 4.66 -3.18
C GLN A 115 6.50 5.18 -3.22
N LYS A 116 7.42 4.58 -2.46
CA LYS A 116 8.84 4.98 -2.45
C LYS A 116 9.54 4.63 -3.78
N ALA A 117 9.17 3.53 -4.43
CA ALA A 117 9.72 3.16 -5.73
C ALA A 117 9.34 4.16 -6.83
N VAL A 118 8.05 4.51 -6.96
CA VAL A 118 7.60 5.48 -7.97
C VAL A 118 8.10 6.90 -7.68
N ALA A 119 8.23 7.29 -6.40
CA ALA A 119 8.82 8.55 -6.01
C ALA A 119 10.30 8.66 -6.44
N LYS A 120 11.09 7.61 -6.20
CA LYS A 120 12.50 7.52 -6.63
C LYS A 120 12.62 7.46 -8.16
N ARG A 121 11.69 6.75 -8.83
CA ARG A 121 11.62 6.73 -10.29
C ARG A 121 11.40 8.12 -10.85
N TYR A 122 10.41 8.84 -10.36
CA TYR A 122 10.13 10.22 -10.78
C TYR A 122 11.34 11.14 -10.55
N ALA A 123 11.96 11.07 -9.37
CA ALA A 123 13.15 11.85 -9.05
C ALA A 123 14.28 11.61 -10.08
N LYS A 124 14.54 10.35 -10.43
CA LYS A 124 15.53 9.98 -11.45
C LYS A 124 15.17 10.54 -12.83
N GLU A 125 13.90 10.46 -13.24
CA GLU A 125 13.42 10.95 -14.54
C GLU A 125 13.56 12.47 -14.69
N VAL A 126 13.41 13.23 -13.59
CA VAL A 126 13.61 14.69 -13.59
C VAL A 126 15.01 15.15 -13.20
N GLY A 127 15.94 14.20 -13.01
CA GLY A 127 17.35 14.51 -12.68
C GLY A 127 17.56 15.12 -11.30
N LYS A 128 16.67 14.82 -10.33
CA LYS A 128 16.75 15.30 -8.96
C LYS A 128 16.96 14.13 -7.99
N LYS A 129 17.33 14.42 -6.74
CA LYS A 129 17.32 13.43 -5.67
C LYS A 129 15.91 13.36 -5.09
N TYR A 130 15.50 12.19 -4.64
CA TYR A 130 14.19 11.99 -3.99
C TYR A 130 14.04 12.86 -2.72
N GLU A 131 15.14 13.03 -2.00
CA GLU A 131 15.24 13.85 -0.78
C GLU A 131 14.98 15.34 -1.02
N ASP A 132 15.18 15.82 -2.25
CA ASP A 132 15.00 17.23 -2.63
C ASP A 132 13.59 17.55 -3.13
N LEU A 133 12.70 16.55 -3.15
CA LEU A 133 11.35 16.68 -3.72
C LEU A 133 10.27 16.58 -2.65
N ASN A 134 9.22 17.38 -2.84
CA ASN A 134 7.95 17.28 -2.12
C ASN A 134 6.90 16.66 -3.04
N LEU A 135 6.53 15.42 -2.75
CA LEU A 135 5.63 14.64 -3.60
C LEU A 135 4.38 14.22 -2.85
N ILE A 136 3.27 14.13 -3.57
CA ILE A 136 2.09 13.41 -3.10
C ILE A 136 1.97 12.15 -3.94
N VAL A 137 2.08 10.99 -3.30
CA VAL A 137 1.99 9.70 -3.99
C VAL A 137 0.70 9.00 -3.61
N VAL A 138 -0.04 8.59 -4.62
CA VAL A 138 -1.37 7.98 -4.51
C VAL A 138 -1.31 6.57 -5.09
N HIS A 139 -1.31 5.57 -4.23
CA HIS A 139 -1.46 4.19 -4.64
C HIS A 139 -2.94 3.80 -4.59
N MET A 140 -3.47 3.30 -5.71
CA MET A 140 -4.86 2.87 -5.87
C MET A 140 -4.91 1.43 -6.38
N GLY A 141 -5.15 0.49 -5.48
CA GLY A 141 -5.31 -0.94 -5.75
C GLY A 141 -6.46 -1.51 -4.94
N GLY A 142 -6.38 -2.74 -4.45
CA GLY A 142 -7.35 -3.31 -3.50
C GLY A 142 -7.44 -2.50 -2.20
N GLY A 143 -6.35 -1.86 -1.79
CA GLY A 143 -6.32 -0.76 -0.82
C GLY A 143 -5.92 0.55 -1.49
N VAL A 144 -6.14 1.66 -0.79
CA VAL A 144 -5.72 3.00 -1.22
C VAL A 144 -4.86 3.64 -0.14
N SER A 145 -3.78 4.28 -0.53
CA SER A 145 -2.97 5.09 0.36
C SER A 145 -2.49 6.36 -0.34
N VAL A 146 -2.63 7.49 0.33
CA VAL A 146 -2.21 8.80 -0.14
C VAL A 146 -1.20 9.34 0.85
N GLY A 147 0.05 9.50 0.43
CA GLY A 147 1.17 9.90 1.29
C GLY A 147 1.82 11.21 0.85
N ALA A 148 2.19 12.03 1.82
CA ALA A 148 3.03 13.22 1.65
C ALA A 148 4.50 12.84 1.84
N HIS A 149 5.31 13.04 0.80
CA HIS A 149 6.73 12.73 0.80
C HIS A 149 7.54 14.02 0.81
N THR A 150 8.48 14.14 1.73
CA THR A 150 9.46 15.23 1.80
C THR A 150 10.74 14.77 2.50
N GLY A 151 11.91 15.29 2.11
CA GLY A 151 13.20 14.89 2.67
C GLY A 151 13.48 13.39 2.55
N GLY A 152 12.96 12.72 1.51
CA GLY A 152 13.13 11.28 1.30
C GLY A 152 12.26 10.39 2.20
N LYS A 153 11.32 10.97 2.95
CA LYS A 153 10.44 10.30 3.94
C LYS A 153 8.98 10.49 3.61
N VAL A 154 8.15 9.56 4.07
CA VAL A 154 6.68 9.67 4.04
C VAL A 154 6.22 10.23 5.38
N VAL A 155 6.09 11.55 5.45
CA VAL A 155 5.88 12.29 6.71
C VAL A 155 4.44 12.31 7.21
N ASP A 156 3.50 12.02 6.33
CA ASP A 156 2.10 11.74 6.64
C ASP A 156 1.52 10.80 5.59
N VAL A 157 0.67 9.88 6.03
CA VAL A 157 -0.07 8.97 5.15
C VAL A 157 -1.32 8.48 5.86
N PHE A 158 -2.40 8.27 5.11
CA PHE A 158 -3.60 7.62 5.64
C PHE A 158 -3.37 6.11 5.78
N ASN A 159 -3.87 5.52 6.88
CA ASN A 159 -3.82 4.09 7.11
C ASN A 159 -4.70 3.35 6.09
N ALA A 160 -4.07 2.63 5.18
CA ALA A 160 -4.73 1.97 4.05
C ALA A 160 -5.39 0.62 4.41
N LEU A 161 -5.26 0.13 5.64
CA LEU A 161 -5.79 -1.17 6.04
C LEU A 161 -7.17 -1.04 6.68
N ASP A 162 -7.26 -0.39 7.81
CA ASP A 162 -8.45 -0.33 8.67
C ASP A 162 -8.67 1.06 9.28
N GLY A 163 -8.02 2.08 8.73
CA GLY A 163 -8.01 3.41 9.29
C GLY A 163 -8.71 4.48 8.45
N ASP A 164 -8.09 5.62 8.46
CA ASP A 164 -8.54 6.86 7.83
C ASP A 164 -8.22 6.90 6.32
N GLY A 165 -8.78 7.87 5.62
CA GLY A 165 -8.62 8.07 4.19
C GLY A 165 -9.79 7.59 3.34
N ALA A 166 -9.61 7.63 2.02
CA ALA A 166 -10.63 7.20 1.06
C ALA A 166 -10.96 5.71 1.20
N PHE A 167 -12.22 5.34 0.98
CA PHE A 167 -12.56 3.93 0.84
C PHE A 167 -11.89 3.34 -0.41
N SER A 168 -11.79 2.01 -0.46
CA SER A 168 -11.15 1.29 -1.57
C SER A 168 -12.08 0.21 -2.13
N PRO A 169 -11.66 -0.57 -3.11
CA PRO A 169 -12.46 -1.70 -3.60
C PRO A 169 -13.05 -2.61 -2.52
N GLU A 170 -12.34 -2.85 -1.41
CA GLU A 170 -12.78 -3.78 -0.37
C GLU A 170 -12.67 -3.26 1.07
N ARG A 171 -12.29 -1.97 1.26
CA ARG A 171 -12.07 -1.36 2.58
C ARG A 171 -12.91 -0.12 2.77
N ALA A 172 -13.38 0.09 3.99
CA ALA A 172 -14.30 1.19 4.32
C ALA A 172 -13.62 2.58 4.29
N GLY A 173 -12.31 2.64 4.58
CA GLY A 173 -11.65 3.93 4.84
C GLY A 173 -12.24 4.63 6.06
N GLY A 174 -12.14 5.93 6.08
CA GLY A 174 -12.75 6.75 7.12
C GLY A 174 -14.28 6.70 7.08
N VAL A 175 -14.89 6.33 8.20
CA VAL A 175 -16.36 6.27 8.38
C VAL A 175 -16.79 7.20 9.52
N PRO A 176 -18.09 7.58 9.60
CA PRO A 176 -18.61 8.37 10.72
C PRO A 176 -18.45 7.62 12.05
N ASN A 177 -17.56 8.11 12.93
CA ASN A 177 -17.18 7.43 14.18
C ASN A 177 -18.37 7.10 15.07
N GLY A 178 -19.32 8.03 15.24
CA GLY A 178 -20.50 7.79 16.08
C GLY A 178 -21.39 6.68 15.56
N GLU A 179 -21.56 6.57 14.24
CA GLU A 179 -22.34 5.50 13.62
C GLU A 179 -21.61 4.15 13.72
N LEU A 180 -20.28 4.16 13.57
CA LEU A 180 -19.48 2.95 13.76
C LEU A 180 -19.64 2.41 15.19
N VAL A 181 -19.53 3.26 16.21
CA VAL A 181 -19.71 2.86 17.61
C VAL A 181 -21.13 2.30 17.83
N ARG A 182 -22.18 2.98 17.35
CA ARG A 182 -23.55 2.47 17.47
C ARG A 182 -23.73 1.10 16.79
N LEU A 183 -23.10 0.90 15.63
CA LEU A 183 -23.15 -0.38 14.93
C LEU A 183 -22.40 -1.49 15.69
N CYS A 184 -21.24 -1.20 16.28
CA CYS A 184 -20.47 -2.15 17.10
C CYS A 184 -21.28 -2.62 18.32
N TYR A 185 -21.99 -1.72 18.99
CA TYR A 185 -22.80 -2.04 20.18
C TYR A 185 -24.23 -2.43 19.89
N SER A 186 -24.63 -2.56 18.61
CA SER A 186 -26.00 -2.96 18.22
C SER A 186 -26.32 -4.44 18.45
N GLY A 187 -25.31 -5.27 18.70
CA GLY A 187 -25.42 -6.72 18.77
C GLY A 187 -25.54 -7.41 17.41
N LYS A 188 -25.48 -6.66 16.28
CA LYS A 188 -25.60 -7.20 14.92
C LYS A 188 -24.36 -7.99 14.49
N TYR A 189 -23.19 -7.60 14.96
CA TYR A 189 -21.90 -8.19 14.60
C TYR A 189 -21.06 -8.42 15.86
N THR A 190 -20.31 -9.52 15.88
CA THR A 190 -19.17 -9.69 16.77
C THR A 190 -18.02 -8.78 16.32
N GLU A 191 -17.03 -8.53 17.19
CA GLU A 191 -15.85 -7.76 16.85
C GLU A 191 -15.16 -8.29 15.57
N LYS A 192 -14.93 -9.61 15.50
CA LYS A 192 -14.30 -10.24 14.33
C LYS A 192 -15.12 -10.05 13.04
N GLU A 193 -16.42 -10.10 13.12
CA GLU A 193 -17.30 -9.86 11.97
C GLU A 193 -17.29 -8.39 11.60
N MET A 194 -17.29 -7.47 12.58
CA MET A 194 -17.25 -6.04 12.31
C MET A 194 -15.95 -5.62 11.64
N ILE A 195 -14.81 -6.12 12.08
CA ILE A 195 -13.54 -5.90 11.39
C ILE A 195 -13.60 -6.38 9.94
N LYS A 196 -14.22 -7.53 9.67
CA LYS A 196 -14.44 -8.01 8.29
C LYS A 196 -15.38 -7.12 7.47
N GLN A 197 -16.32 -6.42 8.10
CA GLN A 197 -17.16 -5.43 7.40
C GLN A 197 -16.34 -4.20 6.99
N LEU A 198 -15.31 -3.84 7.76
CA LEU A 198 -14.43 -2.70 7.45
C LEU A 198 -13.32 -3.08 6.46
N VAL A 199 -12.80 -4.33 6.56
CA VAL A 199 -11.67 -4.81 5.76
C VAL A 199 -12.07 -6.10 5.03
N GLY A 200 -12.28 -5.99 3.71
CA GLY A 200 -12.62 -7.11 2.83
C GLY A 200 -14.07 -7.13 2.33
N LYS A 201 -15.03 -6.54 3.06
CA LYS A 201 -16.44 -6.51 2.68
C LYS A 201 -17.01 -5.10 2.50
N ALA A 202 -16.17 -4.09 2.53
CA ALA A 202 -16.56 -2.69 2.36
C ALA A 202 -16.31 -2.19 0.92
N GLY A 203 -16.34 -0.90 0.74
CA GLY A 203 -16.01 -0.24 -0.52
C GLY A 203 -16.86 -0.68 -1.70
N PHE A 204 -16.23 -0.84 -2.86
CA PHE A 204 -16.92 -1.30 -4.07
C PHE A 204 -17.64 -2.63 -3.85
N ASN A 205 -17.00 -3.55 -3.12
CA ASN A 205 -17.60 -4.85 -2.81
C ASN A 205 -18.93 -4.73 -2.07
N ALA A 206 -19.02 -3.82 -1.10
CA ALA A 206 -20.26 -3.59 -0.34
C ALA A 206 -21.37 -2.94 -1.20
N TYR A 207 -21.00 -1.98 -2.04
CA TYR A 207 -21.97 -1.20 -2.80
C TYR A 207 -22.40 -1.87 -4.11
N CYS A 208 -21.48 -2.57 -4.79
CA CYS A 208 -21.67 -3.06 -6.16
C CYS A 208 -21.45 -4.56 -6.31
N GLY A 209 -21.02 -5.27 -5.24
CA GLY A 209 -20.81 -6.72 -5.28
C GLY A 209 -19.53 -7.19 -5.98
N SER A 210 -18.64 -6.28 -6.37
CA SER A 210 -17.32 -6.59 -6.93
C SER A 210 -16.25 -5.73 -6.28
N ASN A 211 -15.08 -6.30 -6.05
CA ASN A 211 -13.88 -5.59 -5.61
C ASN A 211 -12.92 -5.28 -6.78
N ASP A 212 -13.35 -5.48 -8.01
CA ASP A 212 -12.61 -5.10 -9.21
C ASP A 212 -13.10 -3.75 -9.74
N ALA A 213 -12.25 -2.73 -9.69
CA ALA A 213 -12.59 -1.39 -10.18
C ALA A 213 -12.97 -1.38 -11.68
N ARG A 214 -12.48 -2.36 -12.47
CA ARG A 214 -12.82 -2.50 -13.89
C ARG A 214 -14.28 -2.91 -14.06
N ASP A 215 -14.80 -3.77 -13.17
CA ASP A 215 -16.22 -4.15 -13.18
C ASP A 215 -17.10 -2.94 -12.88
N ILE A 216 -16.74 -2.14 -11.87
CA ILE A 216 -17.49 -0.95 -11.49
C ILE A 216 -17.48 0.07 -12.63
N GLU A 217 -16.35 0.30 -13.26
CA GLU A 217 -16.24 1.17 -14.43
C GLU A 217 -17.07 0.66 -15.62
N ALA A 218 -17.09 -0.66 -15.85
CA ALA A 218 -17.91 -1.28 -16.89
C ALA A 218 -19.41 -1.15 -16.58
N MET A 219 -19.84 -1.39 -15.34
CA MET A 219 -21.24 -1.19 -14.93
C MET A 219 -21.68 0.27 -15.13
N ALA A 220 -20.85 1.23 -14.75
CA ALA A 220 -21.11 2.66 -14.94
C ALA A 220 -21.22 3.02 -16.44
N LYS A 221 -20.30 2.54 -17.28
CA LYS A 221 -20.34 2.73 -18.75
C LYS A 221 -21.60 2.13 -19.40
N ASN A 222 -22.12 1.04 -18.82
CA ASN A 222 -23.35 0.40 -19.27
C ASN A 222 -24.63 1.07 -18.73
N GLY A 223 -24.49 2.22 -18.06
CA GLY A 223 -25.62 3.05 -17.61
C GLY A 223 -26.09 2.77 -16.18
N ASP A 224 -25.37 1.97 -15.40
CA ASP A 224 -25.65 1.80 -13.97
C ASP A 224 -25.26 3.07 -13.20
N LYS A 225 -26.29 3.86 -12.87
CA LYS A 225 -26.13 5.13 -12.14
C LYS A 225 -25.60 4.95 -10.72
N HIS A 226 -25.89 3.80 -10.09
CA HIS A 226 -25.40 3.51 -8.73
C HIS A 226 -23.90 3.22 -8.78
N ALA A 227 -23.45 2.37 -9.68
CA ALA A 227 -22.03 2.09 -9.87
C ALA A 227 -21.25 3.37 -10.25
N GLN A 228 -21.80 4.22 -11.13
CA GLN A 228 -21.22 5.51 -11.45
C GLN A 228 -21.05 6.40 -10.21
N LEU A 229 -22.11 6.52 -9.39
CA LEU A 229 -22.09 7.32 -8.15
C LEU A 229 -21.03 6.79 -7.17
N VAL A 230 -20.95 5.48 -7.00
CA VAL A 230 -19.95 4.85 -6.10
C VAL A 230 -18.54 5.10 -6.60
N PHE A 231 -18.30 4.95 -7.90
CA PHE A 231 -16.99 5.21 -8.48
C PHE A 231 -16.58 6.69 -8.36
N ASP A 232 -17.51 7.61 -8.66
CA ASP A 232 -17.27 9.05 -8.52
C ASP A 232 -17.02 9.45 -7.05
N ALA A 233 -17.73 8.84 -6.10
CA ALA A 233 -17.50 9.06 -4.67
C ALA A 233 -16.10 8.60 -4.23
N PHE A 234 -15.63 7.48 -4.75
CA PHE A 234 -14.26 7.00 -4.55
C PHE A 234 -13.23 8.02 -5.06
N LEU A 235 -13.34 8.45 -6.31
CA LEU A 235 -12.42 9.42 -6.93
C LEU A 235 -12.45 10.77 -6.20
N TYR A 236 -13.64 11.18 -5.74
CA TYR A 236 -13.82 12.38 -4.93
C TYR A 236 -13.08 12.29 -3.60
N GLN A 237 -13.19 11.17 -2.87
CA GLN A 237 -12.49 10.98 -1.59
C GLN A 237 -10.98 10.93 -1.78
N VAL A 238 -10.46 10.20 -2.78
CA VAL A 238 -9.03 10.20 -3.12
C VAL A 238 -8.53 11.63 -3.41
N SER A 239 -9.31 12.42 -4.15
CA SER A 239 -8.93 13.81 -4.45
C SER A 239 -8.90 14.70 -3.19
N LYS A 240 -9.81 14.46 -2.24
CA LYS A 240 -9.78 15.15 -0.92
C LYS A 240 -8.54 14.79 -0.13
N ASP A 241 -8.16 13.52 -0.13
CA ASP A 241 -6.95 13.06 0.56
C ASP A 241 -5.69 13.69 -0.04
N ILE A 242 -5.62 13.82 -1.38
CA ILE A 242 -4.55 14.58 -2.04
C ILE A 242 -4.51 16.04 -1.54
N GLY A 243 -5.68 16.68 -1.44
CA GLY A 243 -5.77 18.04 -0.89
C GLY A 243 -5.30 18.14 0.56
N ALA A 244 -5.62 17.14 1.40
CA ALA A 244 -5.13 17.07 2.77
C ALA A 244 -3.60 16.93 2.82
N GLN A 245 -3.01 16.07 2.00
CA GLN A 245 -1.57 15.92 1.91
C GLN A 245 -0.86 17.16 1.33
N ALA A 246 -1.53 17.92 0.47
CA ALA A 246 -1.01 19.21 0.04
C ALA A 246 -0.89 20.22 1.20
N ALA A 247 -1.85 20.20 2.14
CA ALA A 247 -1.77 21.01 3.35
C ALA A 247 -0.61 20.58 4.27
N VAL A 248 -0.34 19.27 4.39
CA VAL A 248 0.84 18.74 5.11
C VAL A 248 2.14 19.32 4.56
N LEU A 249 2.24 19.45 3.24
CA LEU A 249 3.40 20.05 2.55
C LEU A 249 3.32 21.57 2.43
N SER A 250 2.35 22.22 3.10
CA SER A 250 2.14 23.68 3.07
C SER A 250 1.99 24.23 1.65
N GLY A 251 1.37 23.47 0.76
CA GLY A 251 1.17 23.79 -0.65
C GLY A 251 2.43 23.72 -1.52
N LYS A 252 3.58 23.36 -0.96
CA LYS A 252 4.84 23.23 -1.69
C LYS A 252 4.96 21.80 -2.27
N VAL A 253 4.21 21.54 -3.32
CA VAL A 253 4.15 20.22 -3.98
C VAL A 253 4.83 20.31 -5.33
N ASP A 254 5.88 19.54 -5.54
CA ASP A 254 6.58 19.46 -6.84
C ASP A 254 5.79 18.61 -7.85
N GLN A 255 5.19 17.51 -7.38
CA GLN A 255 4.45 16.58 -8.24
C GLN A 255 3.43 15.75 -7.45
N ILE A 256 2.32 15.41 -8.12
CA ILE A 256 1.37 14.38 -7.69
C ILE A 256 1.61 13.14 -8.56
N ILE A 257 1.76 11.96 -7.95
CA ILE A 257 2.01 10.70 -8.66
C ILE A 257 0.85 9.74 -8.37
N LEU A 258 0.16 9.30 -9.44
CA LEU A 258 -0.87 8.28 -9.36
C LEU A 258 -0.29 6.92 -9.77
N THR A 259 -0.49 5.88 -8.93
CA THR A 259 0.03 4.53 -9.17
C THR A 259 -0.96 3.46 -8.68
N GLY A 260 -0.61 2.19 -8.82
CA GLY A 260 -1.49 1.06 -8.52
C GLY A 260 -2.34 0.64 -9.73
N GLY A 261 -3.07 -0.46 -9.58
CA GLY A 261 -3.84 -1.05 -10.68
C GLY A 261 -4.97 -0.16 -11.21
N ILE A 262 -5.61 0.64 -10.35
CA ILE A 262 -6.69 1.56 -10.76
C ILE A 262 -6.15 2.73 -11.59
N ALA A 263 -4.87 3.07 -11.46
CA ALA A 263 -4.25 4.13 -12.25
C ALA A 263 -4.07 3.77 -13.75
N TYR A 264 -4.34 2.54 -14.16
CA TYR A 264 -4.50 2.21 -15.59
C TYR A 264 -5.80 2.77 -16.18
N GLY A 265 -6.82 3.02 -15.35
CA GLY A 265 -8.12 3.55 -15.77
C GLY A 265 -8.02 5.01 -16.16
N LYS A 266 -8.24 5.31 -17.45
CA LYS A 266 -8.18 6.67 -17.98
C LYS A 266 -9.19 7.59 -17.31
N TYR A 267 -10.43 7.11 -17.11
CA TYR A 267 -11.48 7.89 -16.43
C TYR A 267 -11.04 8.28 -15.01
N ALA A 268 -10.52 7.32 -14.24
CA ALA A 268 -10.09 7.56 -12.87
C ALA A 268 -8.97 8.63 -12.79
N THR A 269 -7.95 8.48 -13.62
CA THR A 269 -6.80 9.42 -13.62
C THR A 269 -7.17 10.81 -14.10
N GLU A 270 -8.04 10.92 -15.11
CA GLU A 270 -8.53 12.21 -15.63
C GLU A 270 -9.40 12.94 -14.60
N GLU A 271 -10.33 12.23 -13.93
CA GLU A 271 -11.23 12.83 -12.93
C GLU A 271 -10.46 13.29 -11.68
N ILE A 272 -9.48 12.51 -11.22
CA ILE A 272 -8.59 12.97 -10.14
C ILE A 272 -7.79 14.18 -10.60
N THR A 273 -7.16 14.13 -11.79
CA THR A 273 -6.33 15.22 -12.31
C THR A 273 -7.12 16.53 -12.41
N LYS A 274 -8.34 16.51 -12.94
CA LYS A 274 -9.22 17.70 -13.00
C LYS A 274 -9.43 18.34 -11.63
N ARG A 275 -9.53 17.53 -10.57
CA ARG A 275 -9.80 17.99 -9.20
C ARG A 275 -8.56 18.54 -8.50
N VAL A 276 -7.35 18.05 -8.84
CA VAL A 276 -6.13 18.33 -8.06
C VAL A 276 -5.04 19.09 -8.81
N GLN A 277 -5.18 19.30 -10.13
CA GLN A 277 -4.18 20.00 -10.95
C GLN A 277 -3.87 21.45 -10.51
N PHE A 278 -4.74 22.04 -9.69
CA PHE A 278 -4.47 23.36 -9.10
C PHE A 278 -3.40 23.30 -8.00
N ILE A 279 -3.10 22.11 -7.46
CA ILE A 279 -2.06 21.88 -6.45
C ILE A 279 -0.70 21.73 -7.15
N ALA A 280 -0.59 20.76 -8.06
CA ALA A 280 0.60 20.46 -8.85
C ALA A 280 0.23 19.63 -10.07
N SER A 281 1.16 19.49 -11.03
CA SER A 281 1.01 18.57 -12.14
C SER A 281 0.91 17.12 -11.67
N VAL A 282 0.28 16.27 -12.51
CA VAL A 282 0.02 14.86 -12.21
C VAL A 282 0.80 13.97 -13.17
N THR A 283 1.57 13.04 -12.64
CA THR A 283 2.21 11.94 -13.39
C THR A 283 1.52 10.62 -13.04
N VAL A 284 1.34 9.76 -14.03
CA VAL A 284 0.70 8.44 -13.85
C VAL A 284 1.72 7.34 -14.13
N TYR A 285 1.94 6.49 -13.13
CA TYR A 285 2.68 5.23 -13.25
C TYR A 285 1.72 4.09 -12.91
N GLY A 286 0.94 3.62 -13.91
CA GLY A 286 -0.01 2.53 -13.70
C GLY A 286 0.69 1.23 -13.30
N GLY A 287 0.05 0.47 -12.39
CA GLY A 287 0.60 -0.78 -11.87
C GLY A 287 1.47 -0.62 -10.64
N GLU A 288 2.12 -1.69 -10.25
CA GLU A 288 2.88 -1.74 -8.99
C GLU A 288 4.37 -2.02 -9.19
N ASP A 289 4.78 -2.72 -10.24
CA ASP A 289 6.18 -3.13 -10.53
C ASP A 289 6.94 -3.63 -9.29
N GLU A 290 6.24 -4.36 -8.40
CA GLU A 290 6.75 -4.74 -7.08
C GLU A 290 8.06 -5.55 -7.16
N LEU A 291 8.16 -6.47 -8.11
CA LEU A 291 9.37 -7.29 -8.27
C LEU A 291 10.59 -6.41 -8.62
N LEU A 292 10.40 -5.43 -9.49
CA LEU A 292 11.46 -4.48 -9.83
C LEU A 292 11.82 -3.59 -8.62
N ALA A 293 10.83 -3.13 -7.87
CA ALA A 293 11.05 -2.33 -6.67
C ALA A 293 11.84 -3.09 -5.59
N LEU A 294 11.51 -4.38 -5.37
CA LEU A 294 12.23 -5.27 -4.47
C LEU A 294 13.69 -5.47 -4.94
N ALA A 295 13.90 -5.81 -6.21
CA ALA A 295 15.23 -6.00 -6.78
C ALA A 295 16.09 -4.73 -6.65
N GLN A 296 15.57 -3.56 -7.02
CA GLN A 296 16.26 -2.29 -6.85
C GLN A 296 16.57 -1.97 -5.39
N GLY A 297 15.65 -2.34 -4.47
CA GLY A 297 15.85 -2.20 -3.04
C GLY A 297 17.02 -3.05 -2.53
N ALA A 298 17.12 -4.31 -2.95
CA ALA A 298 18.23 -5.20 -2.60
C ALA A 298 19.55 -4.69 -3.18
N LEU A 299 19.58 -4.29 -4.44
CA LEU A 299 20.79 -3.78 -5.11
C LEU A 299 21.39 -2.54 -4.42
N ARG A 300 20.60 -1.75 -3.71
CA ARG A 300 21.12 -0.58 -2.97
C ARG A 300 22.05 -0.95 -1.79
N VAL A 301 21.94 -2.16 -1.26
CA VAL A 301 22.70 -2.63 -0.09
C VAL A 301 23.64 -3.79 -0.40
N PHE A 302 23.50 -4.38 -1.57
CA PHE A 302 24.27 -5.56 -2.00
C PHE A 302 25.62 -5.19 -2.65
N ASN A 303 25.81 -3.93 -3.08
CA ASN A 303 27.04 -3.45 -3.74
C ASN A 303 28.10 -3.02 -2.74
#